data_cf08bdd3c25ec738509d0ead23b1aee0
#
_entry.id   cf08bdd3c25ec738509d0ead23b1aee0
#
_cell.length_a   1.000
_cell.length_b   1.000
_cell.length_c   1.000
_cell.angle_alpha   90.00
_cell.angle_beta   90.00
_cell.angle_gamma   90.00
#
_symmetry.space_group_name_H-M   'P 1'
#
loop_
_entity.id
_entity.type
_entity.pdbx_description
1 polymer ?
#
loop_
_entity_poly.entity_id
_entity_poly.type
_entity_poly.pdbx_seq_one_letter_code
_entity_poly.pdbx_strand_id
1 'polypeptide(L)'
;LAAMAGGYMYAEQMRNLVVSDGTLVAGEGIKSLSQFEYSGEMARNCYLYKKHDATGADDSRIIIYTRSKMLFECPVSGGTFGQIDNSYFPSAPAGVCYNYNGEDVMIFSNPSGGIFIYDGTELTEVPEAPEITSMCVHYERLFVTTGHNELWFSDDFDPANWNVSLNEAGFIDMNDMKGELIKVVSFGDYLYAFKKFGITRISAYSDQKQCQPCDQHPSACD
;
A
#
# COMPACT_ATOMS: atom_id res chain seq x y z
N LEU A 1 7.03 -30.65 -22.95
CA LEU A 1 8.24 -31.48 -23.11
C LEU A 1 9.35 -30.80 -22.33
N ALA A 2 9.98 -31.53 -21.42
CA ALA A 2 11.16 -31.06 -20.71
C ALA A 2 12.41 -31.45 -21.53
N ALA A 3 13.30 -30.50 -21.77
CA ALA A 3 14.56 -30.74 -22.46
C ALA A 3 15.71 -30.69 -21.42
N MET A 4 16.70 -31.56 -21.58
CA MET A 4 17.93 -31.52 -20.79
C MET A 4 19.04 -30.84 -21.61
N ALA A 5 19.64 -29.81 -21.06
CA ALA A 5 20.89 -29.24 -21.57
C ALA A 5 21.80 -28.91 -20.39
N GLY A 6 23.00 -29.51 -20.41
CA GLY A 6 24.01 -29.22 -19.39
C GLY A 6 23.67 -29.64 -17.96
N GLY A 7 22.87 -30.70 -17.78
CA GLY A 7 22.46 -31.20 -16.45
C GLY A 7 21.31 -30.45 -15.79
N TYR A 8 20.73 -29.44 -16.45
CA TYR A 8 19.57 -28.70 -15.98
C TYR A 8 18.33 -29.09 -16.76
N MET A 9 17.21 -29.31 -16.06
CA MET A 9 15.90 -29.45 -16.68
C MET A 9 15.24 -28.07 -16.77
N TYR A 10 14.75 -27.71 -17.95
CA TYR A 10 13.91 -26.53 -18.16
C TYR A 10 12.67 -26.90 -18.94
N ALA A 11 11.59 -26.20 -18.71
CA ALA A 11 10.35 -26.35 -19.45
C ALA A 11 10.24 -25.22 -20.46
N GLU A 12 10.01 -25.57 -21.72
CA GLU A 12 9.79 -24.61 -22.80
C GLU A 12 8.45 -23.86 -22.66
N GLN A 13 7.44 -24.53 -22.09
CA GLN A 13 6.16 -23.95 -21.72
C GLN A 13 5.63 -24.60 -20.44
N MET A 14 5.18 -23.77 -19.51
CA MET A 14 4.47 -24.22 -18.30
C MET A 14 3.12 -23.50 -18.21
N ARG A 15 2.06 -24.26 -17.94
CA ARG A 15 0.74 -23.72 -17.67
C ARG A 15 0.23 -24.35 -16.36
N ASN A 16 -0.19 -23.50 -15.41
CA ASN A 16 -0.70 -23.90 -14.08
C ASN A 16 0.25 -24.82 -13.30
N LEU A 17 1.57 -24.65 -13.49
CA LEU A 17 2.60 -25.36 -12.77
C LEU A 17 3.53 -24.34 -12.11
N VAL A 18 3.91 -24.59 -10.88
CA VAL A 18 4.90 -23.84 -10.13
C VAL A 18 6.02 -24.75 -9.66
N VAL A 19 7.22 -24.21 -9.49
CA VAL A 19 8.33 -24.95 -8.90
C VAL A 19 8.28 -24.73 -7.39
N SER A 20 8.10 -25.80 -6.63
CA SER A 20 8.21 -25.80 -5.17
C SER A 20 9.24 -26.84 -4.76
N ASP A 21 10.23 -26.43 -3.99
CA ASP A 21 11.33 -27.28 -3.48
C ASP A 21 12.00 -28.13 -4.59
N GLY A 22 12.22 -27.54 -5.76
CA GLY A 22 12.82 -28.22 -6.91
C GLY A 22 11.91 -29.19 -7.64
N THR A 23 10.64 -29.29 -7.24
CA THR A 23 9.63 -30.16 -7.87
C THR A 23 8.58 -29.33 -8.57
N LEU A 24 8.13 -29.79 -9.76
CA LEU A 24 6.98 -29.19 -10.44
C LEU A 24 5.70 -29.68 -9.77
N VAL A 25 4.95 -28.75 -9.19
CA VAL A 25 3.63 -29.00 -8.60
C VAL A 25 2.54 -28.28 -9.39
N ALA A 26 1.31 -28.81 -9.35
CA ALA A 26 0.18 -28.10 -9.91
C ALA A 26 0.02 -26.76 -9.18
N GLY A 27 -0.07 -25.67 -9.93
CA GLY A 27 -0.40 -24.37 -9.37
C GLY A 27 -1.83 -24.40 -8.80
N GLU A 28 -2.05 -23.56 -7.81
CA GLU A 28 -3.40 -23.38 -7.28
C GLU A 28 -4.32 -22.89 -8.39
N GLY A 29 -5.51 -23.51 -8.50
CA GLY A 29 -6.51 -23.12 -9.48
C GLY A 29 -7.10 -21.74 -9.12
N ILE A 30 -7.55 -21.01 -10.12
CA ILE A 30 -8.32 -19.77 -9.91
C ILE A 30 -9.74 -20.18 -9.50
N LYS A 31 -10.15 -19.75 -8.31
CA LYS A 31 -11.52 -19.89 -7.82
C LYS A 31 -12.19 -18.52 -7.86
N SER A 32 -13.44 -18.47 -8.35
CA SER A 32 -14.24 -17.26 -8.20
C SER A 32 -14.54 -17.01 -6.72
N LEU A 33 -14.17 -15.84 -6.23
CA LEU A 33 -14.42 -15.44 -4.85
C LEU A 33 -15.87 -15.00 -4.68
N SER A 34 -16.37 -14.19 -5.63
CA SER A 34 -17.69 -13.60 -5.59
C SER A 34 -18.13 -13.21 -7.00
N GLN A 35 -19.44 -13.03 -7.18
CA GLN A 35 -19.99 -12.38 -8.35
C GLN A 35 -20.23 -10.90 -8.05
N PHE A 36 -19.75 -10.04 -8.95
CA PHE A 36 -20.03 -8.62 -8.89
C PHE A 36 -21.26 -8.33 -9.76
N GLU A 37 -22.42 -8.18 -9.11
CA GLU A 37 -23.73 -8.15 -9.79
C GLU A 37 -24.14 -6.77 -10.33
N TYR A 38 -23.26 -5.79 -10.28
CA TYR A 38 -23.57 -4.45 -10.77
C TYR A 38 -23.38 -4.38 -12.28
N SER A 39 -24.48 -4.31 -13.02
CA SER A 39 -24.48 -4.26 -14.48
C SER A 39 -23.68 -3.07 -15.02
N GLY A 40 -22.70 -3.38 -15.87
CA GLY A 40 -21.83 -2.36 -16.48
C GLY A 40 -20.65 -1.88 -15.62
N GLU A 41 -20.52 -2.37 -14.39
CA GLU A 41 -19.38 -2.08 -13.54
C GLU A 41 -18.16 -2.93 -13.88
N MET A 42 -16.98 -2.37 -13.66
CA MET A 42 -15.71 -3.03 -13.87
C MET A 42 -14.73 -2.63 -12.78
N ALA A 43 -14.11 -3.61 -12.12
CA ALA A 43 -13.02 -3.36 -11.20
C ALA A 43 -11.81 -2.77 -11.93
N ARG A 44 -11.25 -1.69 -11.42
CA ARG A 44 -10.06 -1.00 -11.94
C ARG A 44 -8.86 -1.09 -11.01
N ASN A 45 -9.12 -1.19 -9.71
CA ASN A 45 -8.10 -1.40 -8.70
C ASN A 45 -8.67 -2.29 -7.60
N CYS A 46 -7.78 -2.90 -6.81
CA CYS A 46 -8.15 -3.82 -5.75
C CYS A 46 -7.23 -3.59 -4.55
N TYR A 47 -7.80 -3.61 -3.37
CA TYR A 47 -7.12 -3.46 -2.09
C TYR A 47 -7.48 -4.64 -1.18
N LEU A 48 -6.52 -5.12 -0.43
CA LEU A 48 -6.75 -6.06 0.66
C LEU A 48 -6.83 -5.27 1.97
N TYR A 49 -8.01 -5.22 2.56
CA TYR A 49 -8.23 -4.70 3.89
C TYR A 49 -8.10 -5.83 4.89
N LYS A 50 -6.96 -5.88 5.57
CA LYS A 50 -6.73 -6.82 6.67
C LYS A 50 -7.42 -6.27 7.91
N LYS A 51 -8.37 -7.00 8.42
CA LYS A 51 -9.16 -6.62 9.60
C LYS A 51 -9.37 -7.83 10.50
N HIS A 52 -9.33 -7.59 11.79
CA HIS A 52 -9.78 -8.54 12.81
C HIS A 52 -11.02 -7.97 13.48
N ASP A 53 -11.93 -8.85 13.86
CA ASP A 53 -13.08 -8.46 14.66
C ASP A 53 -12.70 -8.27 16.15
N ALA A 54 -13.66 -7.84 16.96
CA ALA A 54 -13.45 -7.62 18.40
C ALA A 54 -13.04 -8.88 19.18
N THR A 55 -13.18 -10.08 18.58
CA THR A 55 -12.72 -11.34 19.17
C THR A 55 -11.35 -11.76 18.70
N GLY A 56 -10.76 -11.01 17.76
CA GLY A 56 -9.48 -11.32 17.10
C GLY A 56 -9.61 -12.29 15.92
N ALA A 57 -10.84 -12.61 15.48
CA ALA A 57 -11.05 -13.44 14.29
C ALA A 57 -10.86 -12.61 13.01
N ASP A 58 -10.40 -13.29 11.93
CA ASP A 58 -10.19 -12.68 10.62
C ASP A 58 -11.51 -12.21 9.99
N ASP A 59 -11.67 -10.89 9.85
CA ASP A 59 -12.75 -10.21 9.12
C ASP A 59 -12.20 -9.43 7.92
N SER A 60 -11.13 -9.93 7.33
CA SER A 60 -10.48 -9.27 6.18
C SER A 60 -11.41 -9.19 4.97
N ARG A 61 -11.27 -8.11 4.22
CA ARG A 61 -12.12 -7.78 3.08
C ARG A 61 -11.31 -7.43 1.85
N ILE A 62 -11.88 -7.73 0.68
CA ILE A 62 -11.39 -7.21 -0.59
C ILE A 62 -12.19 -5.98 -0.93
N ILE A 63 -11.52 -4.85 -1.13
CA ILE A 63 -12.13 -3.61 -1.59
C ILE A 63 -11.73 -3.41 -3.04
N ILE A 64 -12.70 -3.12 -3.90
CA ILE A 64 -12.46 -2.81 -5.32
C ILE A 64 -12.88 -1.37 -5.64
N TYR A 65 -12.05 -0.69 -6.42
CA TYR A 65 -12.39 0.58 -7.04
C TYR A 65 -12.91 0.33 -8.45
N THR A 66 -14.05 0.92 -8.80
CA THR A 66 -14.78 0.58 -10.01
C THR A 66 -14.76 1.68 -11.07
N ARG A 67 -15.32 1.37 -12.25
CA ARG A 67 -15.48 2.31 -13.34
C ARG A 67 -16.37 3.50 -12.97
N SER A 68 -17.38 3.32 -12.13
CA SER A 68 -18.24 4.40 -11.59
C SER A 68 -17.53 5.29 -10.56
N LYS A 69 -16.25 5.00 -10.27
CA LYS A 69 -15.43 5.76 -9.31
C LYS A 69 -15.88 5.58 -7.85
N MET A 70 -16.48 4.44 -7.56
CA MET A 70 -16.95 4.05 -6.23
C MET A 70 -16.13 2.88 -5.69
N LEU A 71 -16.09 2.73 -4.38
CA LEU A 71 -15.54 1.56 -3.71
C LEU A 71 -16.64 0.56 -3.35
N PHE A 72 -16.33 -0.71 -3.53
CA PHE A 72 -17.16 -1.82 -3.11
C PHE A 72 -16.32 -2.82 -2.33
N GLU A 73 -16.91 -3.49 -1.36
CA GLU A 73 -16.21 -4.46 -0.53
C GLU A 73 -16.91 -5.82 -0.50
N CYS A 74 -16.13 -6.86 -0.24
CA CYS A 74 -16.60 -8.22 -0.04
C CYS A 74 -15.68 -8.93 0.96
N PRO A 75 -16.19 -9.76 1.89
CA PRO A 75 -15.35 -10.59 2.74
C PRO A 75 -14.42 -11.49 1.93
N VAL A 76 -13.18 -11.70 2.41
CA VAL A 76 -12.22 -12.63 1.77
C VAL A 76 -12.76 -14.07 1.74
N SER A 77 -13.62 -14.44 2.69
CA SER A 77 -14.32 -15.73 2.71
C SER A 77 -15.31 -15.93 1.55
N GLY A 78 -15.64 -14.86 0.83
CA GLY A 78 -16.61 -14.81 -0.26
C GLY A 78 -17.94 -14.18 0.17
N GLY A 79 -18.76 -13.84 -0.81
CA GLY A 79 -20.04 -13.18 -0.59
C GLY A 79 -20.42 -12.25 -1.74
N THR A 80 -21.32 -11.33 -1.49
CA THR A 80 -21.74 -10.30 -2.44
C THR A 80 -20.96 -9.01 -2.16
N PHE A 81 -20.50 -8.32 -3.20
CA PHE A 81 -19.91 -7.00 -3.07
C PHE A 81 -20.99 -5.98 -2.67
N GLY A 82 -20.79 -5.29 -1.56
CA GLY A 82 -21.55 -4.13 -1.13
C GLY A 82 -20.83 -2.83 -1.47
N GLN A 83 -21.58 -1.78 -1.81
CA GLN A 83 -21.01 -0.45 -2.00
C GLN A 83 -20.66 0.16 -0.64
N ILE A 84 -19.48 0.75 -0.54
CA ILE A 84 -19.11 1.59 0.60
C ILE A 84 -19.76 2.96 0.42
N ASP A 85 -20.51 3.42 1.42
CA ASP A 85 -21.19 4.70 1.37
C ASP A 85 -20.20 5.87 1.28
N ASN A 86 -20.59 6.94 0.58
CA ASN A 86 -19.81 8.16 0.38
C ASN A 86 -18.41 7.94 -0.24
N SER A 87 -18.18 6.82 -0.92
CA SER A 87 -16.88 6.38 -1.44
C SER A 87 -16.58 6.83 -2.87
N TYR A 88 -17.03 8.01 -3.27
CA TYR A 88 -16.72 8.56 -4.60
C TYR A 88 -15.30 9.14 -4.64
N PHE A 89 -14.46 8.59 -5.54
CA PHE A 89 -13.10 9.05 -5.79
C PHE A 89 -12.92 9.35 -7.28
N PRO A 90 -12.53 10.56 -7.69
CA PRO A 90 -12.38 10.93 -9.11
C PRO A 90 -11.32 10.10 -9.84
N SER A 91 -10.33 9.56 -9.12
CA SER A 91 -9.32 8.62 -9.58
C SER A 91 -9.14 7.50 -8.55
N ALA A 92 -8.49 6.39 -8.94
CA ALA A 92 -8.19 5.31 -8.00
C ALA A 92 -7.30 5.82 -6.87
N PRO A 93 -7.74 5.78 -5.61
CA PRO A 93 -6.94 6.26 -4.49
C PRO A 93 -5.74 5.34 -4.24
N ALA A 94 -4.67 5.84 -3.65
CA ALA A 94 -3.71 5.00 -2.95
C ALA A 94 -4.37 4.46 -1.69
N GLY A 95 -4.05 3.23 -1.28
CA GLY A 95 -4.68 2.62 -0.11
C GLY A 95 -3.70 1.74 0.67
N VAL A 96 -3.80 1.76 2.00
CA VAL A 96 -2.96 0.98 2.90
C VAL A 96 -3.71 0.63 4.19
N CYS A 97 -3.46 -0.57 4.73
CA CYS A 97 -3.95 -0.94 6.07
C CYS A 97 -3.10 -0.25 7.14
N TYR A 98 -3.75 0.13 8.23
CA TYR A 98 -3.13 0.75 9.39
C TYR A 98 -3.81 0.27 10.66
N ASN A 99 -3.09 0.22 11.78
CA ASN A 99 -3.70 0.00 13.09
C ASN A 99 -3.82 1.34 13.80
N TYR A 100 -5.05 1.82 13.96
CA TYR A 100 -5.34 3.12 14.55
C TYR A 100 -6.15 2.95 15.83
N ASN A 101 -5.60 3.40 16.95
CA ASN A 101 -6.20 3.23 18.30
C ASN A 101 -6.52 1.77 18.64
N GLY A 102 -5.71 0.82 18.13
CA GLY A 102 -5.91 -0.61 18.38
C GLY A 102 -6.91 -1.28 17.44
N GLU A 103 -7.47 -0.55 16.50
CA GLU A 103 -8.38 -1.06 15.47
C GLU A 103 -7.73 -1.09 14.09
N ASP A 104 -7.97 -2.15 13.34
CA ASP A 104 -7.51 -2.24 11.96
C ASP A 104 -8.39 -1.35 11.07
N VAL A 105 -7.77 -0.41 10.37
CA VAL A 105 -8.43 0.51 9.44
C VAL A 105 -7.80 0.45 8.05
N MET A 106 -8.55 0.85 7.04
CA MET A 106 -8.03 1.06 5.70
C MET A 106 -7.97 2.56 5.41
N ILE A 107 -6.78 3.07 5.07
CA ILE A 107 -6.57 4.47 4.75
C ILE A 107 -6.52 4.62 3.23
N PHE A 108 -7.28 5.57 2.69
CA PHE A 108 -7.29 5.95 1.28
C PHE A 108 -6.84 7.39 1.10
N SER A 109 -6.06 7.65 0.06
CA SER A 109 -5.75 9.04 -0.33
C SER A 109 -6.97 9.75 -0.88
N ASN A 110 -7.17 11.01 -0.48
CA ASN A 110 -8.15 11.87 -1.11
C ASN A 110 -7.48 12.64 -2.26
N PRO A 111 -7.94 12.50 -3.52
CA PRO A 111 -7.37 13.22 -4.66
C PRO A 111 -7.49 14.74 -4.58
N SER A 112 -8.34 15.26 -3.68
CA SER A 112 -8.51 16.69 -3.43
C SER A 112 -7.64 17.22 -2.28
N GLY A 113 -6.77 16.36 -1.73
CA GLY A 113 -5.97 16.59 -0.53
C GLY A 113 -6.60 15.92 0.69
N GLY A 114 -5.75 15.47 1.62
CA GLY A 114 -6.18 14.71 2.78
C GLY A 114 -6.23 13.20 2.57
N ILE A 115 -6.78 12.53 3.55
CA ILE A 115 -7.03 11.08 3.54
C ILE A 115 -8.45 10.77 3.97
N PHE A 116 -8.91 9.57 3.65
CA PHE A 116 -10.08 8.94 4.25
C PHE A 116 -9.64 7.74 5.08
N ILE A 117 -10.18 7.61 6.27
CA ILE A 117 -10.01 6.46 7.15
C ILE A 117 -11.30 5.65 7.13
N TYR A 118 -11.21 4.38 6.75
CA TYR A 118 -12.32 3.43 6.71
C TYR A 118 -12.16 2.38 7.79
N ASP A 119 -13.09 2.31 8.72
CA ASP A 119 -13.09 1.37 9.85
C ASP A 119 -13.81 0.03 9.56
N GLY A 120 -14.34 -0.13 8.35
CA GLY A 120 -15.18 -1.25 7.93
C GLY A 120 -16.67 -0.93 8.00
N THR A 121 -17.04 0.28 8.40
CA THR A 121 -18.43 0.75 8.51
C THR A 121 -18.57 2.16 7.93
N GLU A 122 -17.71 3.07 8.34
CA GLU A 122 -17.75 4.48 7.98
C GLU A 122 -16.44 4.94 7.34
N LEU A 123 -16.57 5.86 6.40
CA LEU A 123 -15.45 6.52 5.71
C LEU A 123 -15.34 7.96 6.25
N THR A 124 -14.36 8.19 7.11
CA THR A 124 -14.12 9.49 7.78
C THR A 124 -13.04 10.26 7.05
N GLU A 125 -13.31 11.53 6.70
CA GLU A 125 -12.34 12.41 6.04
C GLU A 125 -11.42 13.09 7.04
N VAL A 126 -10.11 13.14 6.71
CA VAL A 126 -9.06 13.87 7.43
C VAL A 126 -8.41 14.83 6.43
N PRO A 127 -8.83 16.09 6.38
CA PRO A 127 -8.40 17.05 5.37
C PRO A 127 -7.00 17.64 5.60
N GLU A 128 -6.42 17.45 6.78
CA GLU A 128 -5.13 18.03 7.18
C GLU A 128 -3.92 17.34 6.52
N ALA A 129 -4.10 16.12 5.99
CA ALA A 129 -3.04 15.41 5.27
C ALA A 129 -2.73 16.10 3.94
N PRO A 130 -1.46 16.03 3.46
CA PRO A 130 -1.10 16.60 2.16
C PRO A 130 -1.78 15.87 0.99
N GLU A 131 -1.70 16.43 -0.22
CA GLU A 131 -2.07 15.71 -1.44
C GLU A 131 -1.14 14.50 -1.64
N ILE A 132 -1.72 13.31 -1.82
CA ILE A 132 -0.98 12.04 -1.78
C ILE A 132 -0.96 11.36 -3.15
N THR A 133 0.24 11.03 -3.64
CA THR A 133 0.43 10.22 -4.85
C THR A 133 0.78 8.76 -4.56
N SER A 134 1.44 8.49 -3.44
CA SER A 134 1.75 7.14 -2.97
C SER A 134 1.86 7.14 -1.45
N MET A 135 1.53 6.02 -0.81
CA MET A 135 1.64 5.86 0.63
C MET A 135 2.11 4.47 1.03
N CYS A 136 2.74 4.38 2.18
CA CYS A 136 3.03 3.12 2.88
C CYS A 136 3.08 3.35 4.38
N VAL A 137 2.88 2.29 5.15
CA VAL A 137 3.13 2.28 6.59
C VAL A 137 4.54 1.77 6.83
N HIS A 138 5.29 2.45 7.67
CA HIS A 138 6.59 2.01 8.14
C HIS A 138 6.69 2.28 9.63
N TYR A 139 6.92 1.22 10.39
CA TYR A 139 6.66 1.22 11.82
C TYR A 139 5.25 1.76 12.11
N GLU A 140 5.10 2.69 12.99
CA GLU A 140 3.81 3.23 13.45
C GLU A 140 3.39 4.50 12.70
N ARG A 141 4.11 4.90 11.62
CA ARG A 141 3.84 6.12 10.86
C ARG A 141 3.34 5.84 9.44
N LEU A 142 2.49 6.72 8.98
CA LEU A 142 2.09 6.77 7.58
C LEU A 142 3.06 7.67 6.81
N PHE A 143 3.78 7.10 5.85
CA PHE A 143 4.66 7.83 4.94
C PHE A 143 3.99 8.02 3.59
N VAL A 144 4.04 9.24 3.06
CA VAL A 144 3.37 9.60 1.82
C VAL A 144 4.27 10.44 0.92
N THR A 145 4.12 10.25 -0.39
CA THR A 145 4.71 11.12 -1.39
C THR A 145 3.68 12.08 -1.92
N THR A 146 4.10 13.31 -2.21
CA THR A 146 3.24 14.36 -2.78
C THR A 146 3.58 14.58 -4.27
N GLY A 147 2.86 15.44 -4.95
CA GLY A 147 3.23 15.90 -6.31
C GLY A 147 4.52 16.74 -6.34
N HIS A 148 5.08 17.06 -5.18
CA HIS A 148 6.37 17.74 -4.98
C HIS A 148 7.41 16.72 -4.51
N ASN A 149 8.69 17.08 -4.54
CA ASN A 149 9.76 16.17 -4.09
C ASN A 149 9.88 16.14 -2.56
N GLU A 150 8.77 15.84 -1.90
CA GLU A 150 8.68 15.79 -0.44
C GLU A 150 8.13 14.43 0.00
N LEU A 151 8.80 13.81 0.94
CA LEU A 151 8.33 12.63 1.65
C LEU A 151 7.77 13.08 3.00
N TRP A 152 6.47 13.09 3.12
CA TRP A 152 5.76 13.47 4.34
C TRP A 152 5.51 12.25 5.22
N PHE A 153 5.40 12.46 6.53
CA PHE A 153 5.04 11.43 7.50
C PHE A 153 4.10 11.98 8.57
N SER A 154 3.15 11.13 8.98
CA SER A 154 2.23 11.43 10.08
C SER A 154 2.92 11.35 11.44
N ASP A 155 2.23 11.74 12.48
CA ASP A 155 2.61 11.46 13.86
C ASP A 155 2.65 9.94 14.14
N ASP A 156 3.36 9.54 15.21
CA ASP A 156 3.42 8.17 15.69
C ASP A 156 2.01 7.71 16.11
N PHE A 157 1.60 6.53 15.65
CA PHE A 157 0.31 5.93 15.94
C PHE A 157 -0.92 6.76 15.57
N ASP A 158 -0.73 7.97 14.99
CA ASP A 158 -1.83 8.86 14.60
C ASP A 158 -1.73 9.29 13.13
N PRO A 159 -2.37 8.57 12.21
CA PRO A 159 -2.39 8.88 10.79
C PRO A 159 -3.22 10.13 10.47
N ALA A 160 -3.96 10.66 11.44
CA ALA A 160 -4.75 11.88 11.27
C ALA A 160 -3.97 13.15 11.64
N ASN A 161 -2.87 13.06 12.38
CA ASN A 161 -2.07 14.21 12.78
C ASN A 161 -0.91 14.47 11.80
N TRP A 162 -0.97 15.62 11.13
CA TRP A 162 0.02 16.10 10.16
C TRP A 162 0.66 17.43 10.57
N ASN A 163 0.53 17.81 11.83
CA ASN A 163 0.97 19.10 12.34
C ASN A 163 2.47 19.11 12.63
N VAL A 164 3.25 19.64 11.69
CA VAL A 164 4.71 19.77 11.80
C VAL A 164 5.17 20.69 12.95
N SER A 165 4.29 21.57 13.46
CA SER A 165 4.65 22.51 14.54
C SER A 165 4.84 21.83 15.88
N LEU A 166 4.31 20.62 16.06
CA LEU A 166 4.45 19.83 17.28
C LEU A 166 5.68 18.91 17.26
N ASN A 167 6.43 18.89 16.16
CA ASN A 167 7.59 18.02 15.90
C ASN A 167 7.30 16.51 15.93
N GLU A 168 6.06 16.13 15.77
CA GLU A 168 5.64 14.73 15.71
C GLU A 168 5.48 14.27 14.26
N ALA A 169 4.69 15.00 13.47
CA ALA A 169 4.64 14.86 12.02
C ALA A 169 5.70 15.72 11.34
N GLY A 170 6.00 15.46 10.06
CA GLY A 170 6.98 16.24 9.32
C GLY A 170 7.13 15.85 7.87
N PHE A 171 8.16 16.40 7.23
CA PHE A 171 8.54 16.02 5.88
C PHE A 171 10.06 16.05 5.68
N ILE A 172 10.50 15.31 4.69
CA ILE A 172 11.89 15.25 4.22
C ILE A 172 11.91 15.81 2.81
N ASP A 173 12.72 16.85 2.59
CA ASP A 173 13.00 17.33 1.24
C ASP A 173 13.86 16.30 0.49
N MET A 174 13.34 15.77 -0.60
CA MET A 174 13.95 14.75 -1.43
C MET A 174 14.54 15.33 -2.73
N ASN A 175 14.77 16.65 -2.80
CA ASN A 175 15.37 17.28 -3.96
C ASN A 175 16.85 16.88 -4.12
N ASP A 176 17.13 16.09 -5.16
CA ASP A 176 18.44 15.63 -5.54
C ASP A 176 18.54 15.40 -7.06
N MET A 177 19.72 14.98 -7.52
CA MET A 177 19.97 14.70 -8.95
C MET A 177 19.26 13.47 -9.50
N LYS A 178 18.58 12.67 -8.66
CA LYS A 178 17.80 11.50 -9.07
C LYS A 178 16.41 11.86 -9.63
N GLY A 179 16.05 13.15 -9.61
CA GLY A 179 14.81 13.68 -10.20
C GLY A 179 13.59 13.53 -9.30
N GLU A 180 12.41 13.48 -9.91
CA GLU A 180 11.12 13.48 -9.22
C GLU A 180 10.92 12.24 -8.35
N LEU A 181 10.32 12.43 -7.16
CA LEU A 181 9.87 11.38 -6.26
C LEU A 181 8.56 10.80 -6.81
N ILE A 182 8.55 9.48 -7.03
CA ILE A 182 7.42 8.79 -7.67
C ILE A 182 6.64 7.95 -6.67
N LYS A 183 7.35 7.22 -5.80
CA LYS A 183 6.73 6.24 -4.92
C LYS A 183 7.58 6.01 -3.68
N VAL A 184 6.91 5.71 -2.56
CA VAL A 184 7.55 5.22 -1.35
C VAL A 184 7.09 3.80 -1.06
N VAL A 185 7.99 2.96 -0.56
CA VAL A 185 7.71 1.57 -0.17
C VAL A 185 8.47 1.25 1.11
N SER A 186 7.80 0.62 2.06
CA SER A 186 8.41 0.02 3.24
C SER A 186 8.85 -1.41 2.92
N PHE A 187 10.10 -1.74 3.18
CA PHE A 187 10.62 -3.09 3.03
C PHE A 187 11.73 -3.38 4.06
N GLY A 188 11.51 -4.39 4.89
CA GLY A 188 12.38 -4.66 6.04
C GLY A 188 12.43 -3.44 6.96
N ASP A 189 13.62 -3.07 7.39
CA ASP A 189 13.85 -1.97 8.32
C ASP A 189 14.04 -0.60 7.64
N TYR A 190 13.71 -0.50 6.35
CA TYR A 190 13.99 0.68 5.55
C TYR A 190 12.79 1.14 4.72
N LEU A 191 12.75 2.44 4.50
CA LEU A 191 11.95 3.04 3.43
C LEU A 191 12.77 3.15 2.16
N TYR A 192 12.13 2.89 1.03
CA TYR A 192 12.70 3.07 -0.29
C TYR A 192 11.89 4.11 -1.06
N ALA A 193 12.52 5.23 -1.32
CA ALA A 193 11.97 6.31 -2.14
C ALA A 193 12.41 6.09 -3.60
N PHE A 194 11.45 5.73 -4.45
CA PHE A 194 11.67 5.55 -5.88
C PHE A 194 11.56 6.89 -6.57
N LYS A 195 12.62 7.27 -7.26
CA LYS A 195 12.75 8.51 -8.02
C LYS A 195 12.92 8.20 -9.50
N LYS A 196 12.73 9.21 -10.35
CA LYS A 196 12.78 9.05 -11.82
C LYS A 196 14.07 8.39 -12.32
N PHE A 197 15.21 8.68 -11.70
CA PHE A 197 16.53 8.19 -12.11
C PHE A 197 17.26 7.43 -11.02
N GLY A 198 16.58 6.93 -10.01
CA GLY A 198 17.22 6.14 -8.96
C GLY A 198 16.33 5.84 -7.77
N ILE A 199 16.93 5.22 -6.77
CA ILE A 199 16.27 4.85 -5.52
C ILE A 199 17.10 5.46 -4.37
N THR A 200 16.42 6.00 -3.38
CA THR A 200 17.02 6.42 -2.12
C THR A 200 16.52 5.54 -1.01
N ARG A 201 17.43 4.93 -0.25
CA ARG A 201 17.10 4.18 0.96
C ARG A 201 17.16 5.13 2.15
N ILE A 202 16.16 5.08 2.99
CA ILE A 202 16.00 5.91 4.18
C ILE A 202 15.90 5.00 5.40
N SER A 203 16.73 5.25 6.42
CA SER A 203 16.58 4.69 7.76
C SER A 203 15.61 5.57 8.52
N ALA A 204 14.45 5.05 8.90
CA ALA A 204 13.47 5.72 9.73
C ALA A 204 13.21 4.88 10.96
N TYR A 205 13.45 5.45 12.14
CA TYR A 205 13.18 4.79 13.42
C TYR A 205 12.08 5.56 14.16
N SER A 206 11.21 4.84 14.85
CA SER A 206 10.11 5.42 15.62
C SER A 206 10.57 6.44 16.67
N ASP A 207 11.76 6.22 17.25
CA ASP A 207 12.30 7.04 18.33
C ASP A 207 13.24 8.17 17.86
N GLN A 208 13.51 8.29 16.55
CA GLN A 208 14.45 9.29 16.04
C GLN A 208 13.72 10.38 15.24
N LYS A 209 13.79 11.60 15.76
CA LYS A 209 13.28 12.83 15.14
C LYS A 209 14.00 13.24 13.83
N GLN A 210 14.89 12.42 13.30
CA GLN A 210 15.63 12.71 12.05
C GLN A 210 15.77 11.47 11.19
N CYS A 211 15.05 11.46 10.08
CA CYS A 211 15.38 10.59 8.96
C CYS A 211 16.59 11.18 8.22
N GLN A 212 17.70 10.45 8.20
CA GLN A 212 18.86 10.84 7.37
C GLN A 212 18.81 10.09 6.04
N PRO A 213 18.84 10.77 4.89
CA PRO A 213 19.05 10.11 3.62
C PRO A 213 20.41 9.41 3.63
N CYS A 214 20.44 8.10 3.43
CA CYS A 214 21.70 7.38 3.24
C CYS A 214 22.17 7.58 1.79
N ASP A 215 23.00 8.56 1.54
CA ASP A 215 23.78 8.62 0.31
C ASP A 215 24.79 7.46 0.31
N GLN A 216 24.47 6.41 -0.43
CA GLN A 216 25.41 5.32 -0.64
C GLN A 216 26.49 5.72 -1.64
N HIS A 217 27.63 6.14 -1.12
CA HIS A 217 28.91 5.91 -1.79
C HIS A 217 29.29 4.44 -1.53
N PRO A 218 29.67 3.63 -2.55
CA PRO A 218 30.00 2.20 -2.37
C PRO A 218 31.30 1.92 -1.59
N SER A 219 31.87 2.87 -0.90
CA SER A 219 33.20 2.78 -0.27
C SER A 219 33.25 3.02 1.23
N ALA A 220 32.14 2.96 1.95
CA ALA A 220 32.15 3.20 3.40
C ALA A 220 31.33 2.15 4.17
N CYS A 221 31.68 0.88 4.01
CA CYS A 221 31.37 -0.21 4.96
C CYS A 221 32.63 -1.10 5.03
N ASP A 222 33.55 -0.74 5.89
CA ASP A 222 34.52 -1.65 6.52
C ASP A 222 34.15 -1.80 8.00
#